data_a4fd68838199ed1a9a3397318033d8cb
#
_entry.id   a4fd68838199ed1a9a3397318033d8cb
#
_cell.length_a   1.000
_cell.length_b   1.000
_cell.length_c   1.000
_cell.angle_alpha   90.00
_cell.angle_beta   90.00
_cell.angle_gamma   90.00
#
_symmetry.space_group_name_H-M   'P 1'
#
loop_
_entity.id
_entity.type
_entity.pdbx_description
1 polymer ?
#
loop_
_entity_poly.entity_id
_entity_poly.type
_entity_poly.pdbx_seq_one_letter_code
_entity_poly.pdbx_strand_id
1 'polypeptide(L)'
;MATLYQLHTTGETLDSSVARLAQTRQAGDSIVLLGATIAYIDWLQMHMDEQDLNDCHAMYALEQEISALDEHTRERLKLHDKITTALSDQAWVALTQDPQFSQVISIAL
;
A
#
# COMPACT_ATOMS: atom_id res chain seq x y z
N MET A 1 -2.54 3.46 -18.64
CA MET A 1 -1.26 3.48 -17.93
C MET A 1 -1.52 3.41 -16.44
N ALA A 2 -0.62 2.79 -15.70
CA ALA A 2 -0.82 2.56 -14.28
C ALA A 2 -0.35 3.73 -13.42
N THR A 3 -0.93 3.87 -12.24
CA THR A 3 -0.52 4.84 -11.23
C THR A 3 0.01 4.08 -10.01
N LEU A 4 1.08 4.58 -9.42
CA LEU A 4 1.58 4.09 -8.14
C LEU A 4 1.06 4.98 -7.03
N TYR A 5 0.26 4.43 -6.13
CA TYR A 5 -0.25 5.14 -4.98
C TYR A 5 0.60 4.85 -3.76
N GLN A 6 1.04 5.89 -3.08
CA GLN A 6 1.77 5.78 -1.83
C GLN A 6 0.85 6.18 -0.69
N LEU A 7 0.47 5.23 0.14
CA LEU A 7 -0.43 5.47 1.27
C LEU A 7 0.38 5.67 2.55
N HIS A 8 0.25 6.83 3.15
CA HIS A 8 0.86 7.17 4.43
C HIS A 8 -0.24 7.68 5.35
N THR A 9 -0.92 6.78 6.01
CA THR A 9 -2.14 7.07 6.77
C THR A 9 -2.17 6.25 8.06
N THR A 10 -3.00 6.68 9.01
CA THR A 10 -3.25 5.95 10.25
C THR A 10 -4.67 5.38 10.23
N GLY A 11 -5.00 4.57 11.25
CA GLY A 11 -6.32 3.97 11.33
C GLY A 11 -7.48 4.97 11.29
N GLU A 12 -7.29 6.16 11.85
CA GLU A 12 -8.34 7.18 11.90
C GLU A 12 -8.66 7.76 10.52
N THR A 13 -7.66 7.84 9.64
CA THR A 13 -7.81 8.46 8.32
C THR A 13 -7.82 7.43 7.19
N LEU A 14 -7.71 6.15 7.52
CA LEU A 14 -7.61 5.08 6.54
C LEU A 14 -8.84 5.01 5.64
N ASP A 15 -10.03 5.15 6.21
CA ASP A 15 -11.28 5.14 5.47
C ASP A 15 -11.31 6.25 4.43
N SER A 16 -10.90 7.45 4.83
CA SER A 16 -10.83 8.61 3.91
C SER A 16 -9.80 8.39 2.81
N SER A 17 -8.67 7.77 3.13
CA SER A 17 -7.63 7.44 2.16
C SER A 17 -8.14 6.45 1.11
N VAL A 18 -8.84 5.41 1.54
CA VAL A 18 -9.41 4.42 0.63
C VAL A 18 -10.50 5.03 -0.23
N ALA A 19 -11.35 5.89 0.33
CA ALA A 19 -12.38 6.58 -0.44
C ALA A 19 -11.77 7.45 -1.53
N ARG A 20 -10.69 8.17 -1.23
CA ARG A 20 -9.97 8.97 -2.23
C ARG A 20 -9.36 8.10 -3.31
N LEU A 21 -8.75 6.98 -2.92
CA LEU A 21 -8.18 6.01 -3.85
C LEU A 21 -9.25 5.49 -4.81
N ALA A 22 -10.45 5.17 -4.28
CA ALA A 22 -11.55 4.64 -5.07
C ALA A 22 -12.02 5.61 -6.14
N GLN A 23 -11.91 6.93 -5.90
CA GLN A 23 -12.36 7.95 -6.85
C GLN A 23 -11.43 8.08 -8.06
N THR A 24 -10.16 7.78 -7.91
CA THR A 24 -9.14 8.06 -8.94
C THR A 24 -8.49 6.81 -9.51
N ARG A 25 -8.63 5.66 -8.83
CA ARG A 25 -7.93 4.44 -9.19
C ARG A 25 -8.48 3.83 -10.47
N GLN A 26 -7.56 3.21 -11.23
CA GLN A 26 -7.88 2.39 -12.41
C GLN A 26 -7.32 0.99 -12.22
N ALA A 27 -7.85 0.03 -12.97
CA ALA A 27 -7.36 -1.35 -12.92
C ALA A 27 -5.87 -1.40 -13.30
N GLY A 28 -5.11 -2.18 -12.56
CA GLY A 28 -3.67 -2.31 -12.77
C GLY A 28 -2.81 -1.36 -11.97
N ASP A 29 -3.41 -0.44 -11.23
CA ASP A 29 -2.66 0.45 -10.33
C ASP A 29 -2.08 -0.33 -9.15
N SER A 30 -0.96 0.14 -8.64
CA SER A 30 -0.26 -0.49 -7.51
C SER A 30 -0.24 0.43 -6.30
N ILE A 31 -0.03 -0.16 -5.12
CA ILE A 31 -0.06 0.55 -3.84
C ILE A 31 1.22 0.27 -3.07
N VAL A 32 1.84 1.31 -2.52
CA VAL A 32 2.94 1.20 -1.55
C VAL A 32 2.43 1.68 -0.19
N LEU A 33 2.61 0.85 0.83
CA LEU A 33 2.24 1.18 2.21
C LEU A 33 3.45 1.78 2.91
N LEU A 34 3.29 2.99 3.44
CA LEU A 34 4.37 3.73 4.10
C LEU A 34 4.05 3.99 5.56
N GLY A 35 5.09 4.02 6.38
CA GLY A 35 4.99 4.35 7.80
C GLY A 35 4.07 3.38 8.53
N ALA A 36 3.20 3.92 9.37
CA ALA A 36 2.29 3.12 10.19
C ALA A 36 1.19 2.44 9.38
N THR A 37 1.01 2.77 8.11
CA THR A 37 -0.06 2.19 7.29
C THR A 37 0.02 0.67 7.24
N ILE A 38 1.23 0.12 7.25
CA ILE A 38 1.43 -1.33 7.19
C ILE A 38 0.78 -2.06 8.39
N ALA A 39 0.74 -1.43 9.55
CA ALA A 39 0.12 -2.02 10.73
C ALA A 39 -1.41 -2.12 10.60
N TYR A 40 -2.00 -1.39 9.69
CA TYR A 40 -3.44 -1.37 9.45
C TYR A 40 -3.83 -2.11 8.18
N ILE A 41 -2.98 -3.03 7.70
CA ILE A 41 -3.21 -3.71 6.42
C ILE A 41 -4.53 -4.48 6.38
N ASP A 42 -4.95 -5.09 7.48
CA ASP A 42 -6.21 -5.82 7.54
C ASP A 42 -7.41 -4.88 7.37
N TRP A 43 -7.35 -3.73 8.00
CA TRP A 43 -8.39 -2.70 7.87
C TRP A 43 -8.40 -2.11 6.46
N LEU A 44 -7.21 -1.90 5.90
CA LEU A 44 -7.08 -1.42 4.53
C LEU A 44 -7.75 -2.39 3.56
N GLN A 45 -7.48 -3.69 3.69
CA GLN A 45 -8.08 -4.69 2.81
C GLN A 45 -9.59 -4.75 2.98
N MET A 46 -10.10 -4.63 4.20
CA MET A 46 -11.53 -4.60 4.45
C MET A 46 -12.19 -3.40 3.73
N HIS A 47 -11.61 -2.23 3.84
CA HIS A 47 -12.14 -1.04 3.16
C HIS A 47 -12.03 -1.16 1.64
N MET A 48 -10.95 -1.77 1.14
CA MET A 48 -10.80 -2.02 -0.29
C MET A 48 -11.87 -2.98 -0.80
N ASP A 49 -12.19 -4.02 -0.04
CA ASP A 49 -13.26 -4.95 -0.39
C ASP A 49 -14.62 -4.23 -0.44
N GLU A 50 -14.89 -3.37 0.52
CA GLU A 50 -16.12 -2.58 0.56
C GLU A 50 -16.27 -1.65 -0.65
N GLN A 51 -15.15 -1.13 -1.16
CA GLN A 51 -15.11 -0.24 -2.31
C GLN A 51 -14.87 -0.98 -3.64
N ASP A 52 -14.83 -2.32 -3.60
CA ASP A 52 -14.60 -3.17 -4.77
C ASP A 52 -13.25 -2.85 -5.47
N LEU A 53 -12.19 -2.72 -4.67
CA LEU A 53 -10.85 -2.35 -5.14
C LEU A 53 -9.89 -3.55 -5.17
N ASN A 54 -10.39 -4.74 -5.48
CA ASN A 54 -9.60 -5.98 -5.41
C ASN A 54 -8.73 -6.24 -6.64
N ASP A 55 -8.77 -5.38 -7.64
CA ASP A 55 -8.04 -5.54 -8.89
C ASP A 55 -6.72 -4.75 -8.93
N CYS A 56 -6.16 -4.40 -7.77
CA CYS A 56 -4.83 -3.81 -7.68
C CYS A 56 -3.79 -4.80 -8.23
N HIS A 57 -2.84 -4.28 -9.02
CA HIS A 57 -1.79 -5.11 -9.60
C HIS A 57 -0.84 -5.66 -8.53
N ALA A 58 -0.39 -4.80 -7.62
CA ALA A 58 0.56 -5.20 -6.58
C ALA A 58 0.41 -4.31 -5.35
N MET A 59 0.77 -4.87 -4.18
CA MET A 59 0.84 -4.13 -2.93
C MET A 59 2.25 -4.28 -2.37
N TYR A 60 2.92 -3.17 -2.14
CA TYR A 60 4.31 -3.11 -1.69
C TYR A 60 4.41 -2.51 -0.30
N ALA A 61 5.47 -2.87 0.41
CA ALA A 61 5.84 -2.25 1.68
C ALA A 61 7.36 -2.19 1.79
N LEU A 62 7.89 -1.28 2.61
CA LEU A 62 9.32 -1.15 2.80
C LEU A 62 9.82 -2.21 3.78
N GLU A 63 10.95 -2.85 3.45
CA GLU A 63 11.57 -3.88 4.29
C GLU A 63 11.83 -3.39 5.70
N GLN A 64 12.36 -2.18 5.85
CA GLN A 64 12.70 -1.65 7.17
C GLN A 64 11.45 -1.37 8.01
N GLU A 65 10.34 -1.05 7.41
CA GLU A 65 9.09 -0.84 8.14
C GLU A 65 8.49 -2.17 8.58
N ILE A 66 8.60 -3.21 7.74
CA ILE A 66 8.20 -4.56 8.12
C ILE A 66 9.07 -5.05 9.28
N SER A 67 10.38 -4.82 9.21
CA SER A 67 11.32 -5.24 10.25
C SER A 67 11.12 -4.48 11.56
N ALA A 68 10.56 -3.27 11.52
CA ALA A 68 10.26 -2.50 12.72
C ALA A 68 9.09 -3.07 13.52
N LEU A 69 8.23 -3.87 12.89
CA LEU A 69 7.17 -4.58 13.58
C LEU A 69 7.74 -5.78 14.34
N ASP A 70 7.17 -6.09 15.50
CA ASP A 70 7.61 -7.29 16.21
C ASP A 70 7.16 -8.55 15.46
N GLU A 71 7.81 -9.68 15.76
CA GLU A 71 7.55 -10.93 15.09
C GLU A 71 6.10 -11.38 15.25
N HIS A 72 5.54 -11.21 16.44
CA HIS A 72 4.14 -11.58 16.74
C HIS A 72 3.17 -10.79 15.87
N THR A 73 3.39 -9.48 15.71
CA THR A 73 2.57 -8.63 14.86
C THR A 73 2.68 -9.03 13.40
N ARG A 74 3.88 -9.31 12.92
CA ARG A 74 4.09 -9.74 11.53
C ARG A 74 3.36 -11.05 11.25
N GLU A 75 3.42 -12.01 12.15
CA GLU A 75 2.72 -13.29 12.00
C GLU A 75 1.22 -13.11 12.05
N ARG A 76 0.72 -12.28 12.98
CA ARG A 76 -0.71 -12.01 13.12
C ARG A 76 -1.28 -11.37 11.86
N LEU A 77 -0.54 -10.45 11.26
CA LEU A 77 -0.97 -9.75 10.06
C LEU A 77 -0.76 -10.57 8.78
N LYS A 78 0.04 -11.63 8.84
CA LYS A 78 0.35 -12.49 7.68
C LYS A 78 0.84 -11.67 6.50
N LEU A 79 1.81 -10.79 6.75
CA LEU A 79 2.29 -9.84 5.75
C LEU A 79 2.84 -10.52 4.50
N HIS A 80 3.52 -11.66 4.65
CA HIS A 80 4.08 -12.40 3.53
C HIS A 80 3.02 -12.89 2.54
N ASP A 81 1.76 -13.04 2.99
CA ASP A 81 0.65 -13.42 2.12
C ASP A 81 -0.03 -12.22 1.47
N LYS A 82 0.10 -11.04 2.08
CA LYS A 82 -0.64 -9.84 1.67
C LYS A 82 0.20 -8.86 0.88
N ILE A 83 1.51 -8.81 1.16
CA ILE A 83 2.44 -7.91 0.48
C ILE A 83 3.06 -8.66 -0.69
N THR A 84 2.94 -8.10 -1.88
CA THR A 84 3.51 -8.69 -3.11
C THR A 84 5.03 -8.72 -3.04
N THR A 85 5.65 -7.61 -2.64
CA THR A 85 7.09 -7.48 -2.57
C THR A 85 7.46 -6.51 -1.45
N ALA A 86 8.46 -6.88 -0.65
CA ALA A 86 9.08 -5.97 0.31
C ALA A 86 10.21 -5.22 -0.39
N LEU A 87 10.24 -3.91 -0.25
CA LEU A 87 11.17 -3.04 -0.97
C LEU A 87 12.27 -2.52 -0.06
N SER A 88 13.53 -2.56 -0.55
CA SER A 88 14.59 -1.75 0.02
C SER A 88 14.36 -0.28 -0.37
N ASP A 89 15.08 0.65 0.27
CA ASP A 89 14.99 2.06 -0.10
C ASP A 89 15.34 2.28 -1.57
N GLN A 90 16.37 1.60 -2.05
CA GLN A 90 16.79 1.69 -3.44
C GLN A 90 15.74 1.15 -4.40
N ALA A 91 15.12 0.01 -4.04
CA ALA A 91 14.07 -0.58 -4.86
C ALA A 91 12.83 0.31 -4.89
N TRP A 92 12.51 0.97 -3.79
CA TRP A 92 11.40 1.91 -3.73
C TRP A 92 11.62 3.10 -4.66
N VAL A 93 12.81 3.71 -4.60
CA VAL A 93 13.17 4.82 -5.51
C VAL A 93 13.06 4.37 -6.97
N ALA A 94 13.59 3.19 -7.29
CA ALA A 94 13.52 2.64 -8.64
C ALA A 94 12.07 2.43 -9.09
N LEU A 95 11.21 1.96 -8.17
CA LEU A 95 9.80 1.72 -8.48
C LEU A 95 9.07 3.04 -8.81
N THR A 96 9.36 4.12 -8.10
CA THR A 96 8.74 5.42 -8.35
C THR A 96 9.15 6.01 -9.70
N GLN A 97 10.24 5.52 -10.28
CA GLN A 97 10.76 5.96 -11.57
C GLN A 97 10.48 4.97 -12.69
N ASP A 98 9.79 3.87 -12.38
CA ASP A 98 9.51 2.83 -13.36
C ASP A 98 8.54 3.33 -14.44
N PRO A 99 8.87 3.11 -15.74
CA PRO A 99 8.01 3.58 -16.84
C PRO A 99 6.61 2.96 -16.86
N GLN A 100 6.38 1.86 -16.16
CA GLN A 100 5.03 1.29 -16.07
C GLN A 100 4.03 2.21 -15.39
N PHE A 101 4.53 3.14 -14.54
CA PHE A 101 3.67 4.10 -13.85
C PHE A 101 3.75 5.45 -14.55
N SER A 102 2.61 5.95 -15.03
CA SER A 102 2.53 7.26 -15.64
C SER A 102 2.60 8.38 -14.59
N GLN A 103 2.25 8.07 -13.34
CA GLN A 103 2.31 9.04 -12.24
C GLN A 103 2.42 8.31 -10.91
N VAL A 104 2.91 9.04 -9.91
CA VAL A 104 3.00 8.60 -8.53
C VAL A 104 2.19 9.58 -7.69
N ILE A 105 1.21 9.08 -6.95
CA ILE A 105 0.33 9.91 -6.13
C ILE A 105 0.49 9.50 -4.67
N SER A 106 0.78 10.48 -3.80
CA SER A 106 0.86 10.25 -2.36
C SER A 106 -0.44 10.67 -1.69
N ILE A 107 -0.97 9.78 -0.85
CA ILE A 107 -2.14 10.07 -0.02
C ILE A 107 -1.69 10.02 1.43
N ALA A 108 -1.58 11.19 2.05
CA ALA A 108 -1.16 11.35 3.43
C ALA A 108 -2.20 12.18 4.16
N LEU A 109 -3.03 11.51 4.96
CA LEU A 109 -4.12 12.15 5.68
C LEU A 109 -3.93 12.07 7.19
#